data_afd3c6863f5ce6d7ea3ffdcd306c24f9
#
_entry.id   afd3c6863f5ce6d7ea3ffdcd306c24f9
#
_cell.length_a   1.000
_cell.length_b   1.000
_cell.length_c   1.000
_cell.angle_alpha   90.00
_cell.angle_beta   90.00
_cell.angle_gamma   90.00
#
_symmetry.space_group_name_H-M   'P 1'
#
loop_
_entity.id
_entity.type
_entity.pdbx_description
1 polymer ?
#
loop_
_entity_poly.entity_id
_entity_poly.type
_entity_poly.pdbx_seq_one_letter_code
_entity_poly.pdbx_strand_id
1 'polypeptide(L)'
;VEPFGIIDKFVDGVSEVAEKVKDTAEWVKEIADTLGLPKLGEVAKQVGDRAGVLVIAPTEILEQGQKRIEKMLKSCGEGQPEDGMSFLESGRVFKAALPLVDGAFPSDEWSDSDAAGRYSAKNDQQKSRVVTLADLDSRLHTLISAEANLLPPVRRSLENHHKSLADFGEFTKYFGAFGRQGKAAQYLMETIMVSSTLALAIPEYEGMQDEADAIAQAVAQVGDEYKRLADGVTISDSANDFDPPKPPRARR
;
A
#
# COMPACT_ATOMS: atom_id res chain seq x y z
N VAL A 1 3.68 21.57 14.65
CA VAL A 1 3.43 22.11 16.03
C VAL A 1 4.40 21.38 16.92
N GLU A 2 5.35 22.11 17.51
CA GLU A 2 6.36 21.51 18.40
C GLU A 2 5.67 20.90 19.64
N PRO A 3 5.82 19.60 19.92
CA PRO A 3 5.18 18.95 21.07
C PRO A 3 5.63 19.53 22.42
N PHE A 4 6.79 20.19 22.45
CA PHE A 4 7.37 20.78 23.68
C PHE A 4 6.68 22.08 24.12
N GLY A 5 6.06 22.84 23.22
CA GLY A 5 5.33 24.06 23.58
C GLY A 5 4.02 23.82 24.36
N ILE A 6 3.54 22.59 24.39
CA ILE A 6 2.36 22.16 25.15
C ILE A 6 2.79 21.80 26.59
N ILE A 7 3.99 21.26 26.77
CA ILE A 7 4.51 20.81 28.07
C ILE A 7 4.79 21.97 28.97
N ASP A 8 5.37 23.06 28.46
CA ASP A 8 5.67 24.27 29.27
C ASP A 8 4.42 24.96 29.82
N LYS A 9 3.29 24.87 29.14
CA LYS A 9 2.01 25.41 29.64
C LYS A 9 1.33 24.54 30.67
N PHE A 10 1.72 23.27 30.81
CA PHE A 10 1.13 22.34 31.78
C PHE A 10 1.83 22.35 33.17
N VAL A 11 3.10 22.74 33.23
CA VAL A 11 3.89 22.73 34.46
C VAL A 11 3.41 23.81 35.45
N ASP A 12 2.84 24.90 34.97
CA ASP A 12 2.40 26.03 35.81
C ASP A 12 0.99 25.89 36.42
N GLY A 13 0.23 24.84 36.04
CA GLY A 13 -1.20 24.75 36.38
C GLY A 13 -1.68 23.47 37.06
N VAL A 14 -0.95 22.91 38.05
CA VAL A 14 -1.30 21.65 38.74
C VAL A 14 -2.67 21.65 39.44
N SER A 15 -3.24 22.79 39.81
CA SER A 15 -4.56 22.91 40.44
C SER A 15 -5.73 22.88 39.44
N GLU A 16 -5.52 23.18 38.17
CA GLU A 16 -6.53 23.12 37.08
C GLU A 16 -6.64 21.73 36.44
N VAL A 17 -5.78 20.78 36.80
CA VAL A 17 -5.65 19.47 36.12
C VAL A 17 -6.94 18.64 36.24
N ALA A 18 -7.66 18.73 37.36
CA ALA A 18 -8.88 17.90 37.56
C ALA A 18 -10.06 18.29 36.62
N GLU A 19 -10.24 19.60 36.37
CA GLU A 19 -11.25 20.08 35.44
C GLU A 19 -10.85 19.83 33.99
N LYS A 20 -9.58 20.10 33.65
CA LYS A 20 -9.04 19.80 32.33
C LYS A 20 -8.99 18.30 31.99
N VAL A 21 -8.85 17.42 33.01
CA VAL A 21 -8.93 15.95 32.81
C VAL A 21 -10.30 15.54 32.31
N LYS A 22 -11.37 16.16 32.79
CA LYS A 22 -12.73 15.84 32.36
C LYS A 22 -12.97 16.27 30.91
N ASP A 23 -12.62 17.49 30.57
CA ASP A 23 -12.76 18.04 29.20
C ASP A 23 -11.88 17.28 28.19
N THR A 24 -10.67 16.91 28.63
CA THR A 24 -9.76 16.09 27.79
C THR A 24 -10.30 14.66 27.61
N ALA A 25 -10.92 14.08 28.64
CA ALA A 25 -11.51 12.75 28.54
C ALA A 25 -12.70 12.72 27.54
N GLU A 26 -13.52 13.79 27.50
CA GLU A 26 -14.59 13.92 26.51
C GLU A 26 -14.03 14.07 25.09
N TRP A 27 -13.03 14.92 24.92
CA TRP A 27 -12.34 15.12 23.63
C TRP A 27 -11.64 13.83 23.14
N VAL A 28 -10.94 13.09 24.02
CA VAL A 28 -10.31 11.80 23.68
C VAL A 28 -11.35 10.77 23.32
N LYS A 29 -12.51 10.77 23.99
CA LYS A 29 -13.61 9.88 23.62
C LYS A 29 -14.14 10.20 22.22
N GLU A 30 -14.36 11.48 21.91
CA GLU A 30 -14.84 11.93 20.60
C GLU A 30 -13.86 11.53 19.48
N ILE A 31 -12.55 11.71 19.69
CA ILE A 31 -11.50 11.26 18.77
C ILE A 31 -11.49 9.73 18.68
N ALA A 32 -11.56 9.02 19.80
CA ALA A 32 -11.54 7.56 19.84
C ALA A 32 -12.75 6.95 19.10
N ASP A 33 -13.93 7.54 19.26
CA ASP A 33 -15.15 7.14 18.56
C ASP A 33 -15.02 7.43 17.05
N THR A 34 -14.47 8.60 16.68
CA THR A 34 -14.24 8.98 15.27
C THR A 34 -13.20 8.08 14.58
N LEU A 35 -12.16 7.68 15.30
CA LEU A 35 -11.08 6.83 14.79
C LEU A 35 -11.34 5.31 14.94
N GLY A 36 -12.52 4.90 15.41
CA GLY A 36 -12.86 3.49 15.62
C GLY A 36 -12.01 2.81 16.71
N LEU A 37 -11.63 3.54 17.74
CA LEU A 37 -10.80 3.07 18.87
C LEU A 37 -11.61 3.00 20.17
N PRO A 38 -12.66 2.16 20.27
CA PRO A 38 -13.61 2.17 21.40
C PRO A 38 -12.96 1.93 22.75
N LYS A 39 -11.87 1.14 22.82
CA LYS A 39 -11.13 0.90 24.05
C LYS A 39 -10.48 2.16 24.63
N LEU A 40 -10.00 3.04 23.78
CA LEU A 40 -9.41 4.32 24.21
C LEU A 40 -10.48 5.27 24.76
N GLY A 41 -11.67 5.30 24.11
CA GLY A 41 -12.82 6.06 24.57
C GLY A 41 -13.38 5.57 25.91
N GLU A 42 -13.44 4.25 26.14
CA GLU A 42 -13.86 3.66 27.43
C GLU A 42 -12.89 4.00 28.56
N VAL A 43 -11.58 3.95 28.26
CA VAL A 43 -10.53 4.32 29.23
C VAL A 43 -10.62 5.80 29.59
N ALA A 44 -10.79 6.67 28.62
CA ALA A 44 -10.95 8.11 28.84
C ALA A 44 -12.18 8.43 29.68
N LYS A 45 -13.32 7.76 29.41
CA LYS A 45 -14.55 7.89 30.20
C LYS A 45 -14.37 7.43 31.64
N GLN A 46 -13.73 6.28 31.87
CA GLN A 46 -13.48 5.75 33.22
C GLN A 46 -12.60 6.67 34.06
N VAL A 47 -11.65 7.40 33.42
CA VAL A 47 -10.80 8.39 34.09
C VAL A 47 -11.59 9.66 34.44
N GLY A 48 -12.45 10.15 33.54
CA GLY A 48 -13.33 11.28 33.79
C GLY A 48 -14.31 10.99 34.94
N ASP A 49 -14.90 9.79 35.01
CA ASP A 49 -15.85 9.39 36.04
C ASP A 49 -15.19 9.03 37.37
N ARG A 50 -13.88 8.73 37.43
CA ARG A 50 -13.15 8.26 38.59
C ARG A 50 -11.91 9.12 38.92
N ALA A 51 -12.01 10.42 38.78
CA ALA A 51 -10.90 11.35 39.06
C ALA A 51 -10.21 11.18 40.47
N GLY A 52 -10.69 10.23 41.28
CA GLY A 52 -10.14 9.89 42.60
C GLY A 52 -9.44 8.54 42.72
N VAL A 53 -9.59 7.61 41.72
CA VAL A 53 -9.03 6.25 41.85
C VAL A 53 -8.51 5.81 40.47
N LEU A 54 -7.26 6.06 40.20
CA LEU A 54 -6.56 5.55 39.00
C LEU A 54 -6.28 4.06 39.18
N VAL A 55 -7.07 3.23 38.47
CA VAL A 55 -6.93 1.75 38.43
C VAL A 55 -6.09 1.29 37.24
N ILE A 56 -5.82 2.17 36.27
CA ILE A 56 -5.11 1.84 35.03
C ILE A 56 -3.68 2.37 35.10
N ALA A 57 -2.70 1.50 34.83
CA ALA A 57 -1.31 1.91 34.71
C ALA A 57 -1.18 2.87 33.51
N PRO A 58 -0.58 4.08 33.66
CA PRO A 58 -0.46 5.05 32.58
C PRO A 58 0.22 4.51 31.32
N THR A 59 1.20 3.63 31.52
CA THR A 59 1.94 2.96 30.45
C THR A 59 1.07 2.11 29.51
N GLU A 60 -0.10 1.65 29.96
CA GLU A 60 -1.00 0.83 29.15
C GLU A 60 -1.55 1.60 27.94
N ILE A 61 -1.77 2.90 28.04
CA ILE A 61 -2.24 3.73 26.91
C ILE A 61 -1.17 3.84 25.85
N LEU A 62 0.07 4.11 26.22
CA LEU A 62 1.20 4.13 25.29
C LEU A 62 1.40 2.78 24.61
N GLU A 63 1.32 1.69 25.38
CA GLU A 63 1.39 0.34 24.79
C GLU A 63 0.28 0.08 23.78
N GLN A 64 -0.96 0.49 24.04
CA GLN A 64 -2.06 0.33 23.10
C GLN A 64 -1.84 1.17 21.83
N GLY A 65 -1.37 2.42 21.97
CA GLY A 65 -0.99 3.27 20.85
C GLY A 65 0.12 2.65 19.99
N GLN A 66 1.19 2.20 20.63
CA GLN A 66 2.30 1.52 19.96
C GLN A 66 1.85 0.24 19.24
N LYS A 67 1.08 -0.62 19.90
CA LYS A 67 0.52 -1.84 19.31
C LYS A 67 -0.35 -1.55 18.09
N ARG A 68 -1.10 -0.44 18.09
CA ARG A 68 -1.91 -0.03 16.94
C ARG A 68 -1.03 0.34 15.75
N ILE A 69 0.01 1.17 15.97
CA ILE A 69 0.97 1.56 14.93
C ILE A 69 1.78 0.34 14.44
N GLU A 70 2.21 -0.52 15.37
CA GLU A 70 2.91 -1.77 15.01
C GLU A 70 2.05 -2.68 14.11
N LYS A 71 0.74 -2.75 14.37
CA LYS A 71 -0.18 -3.48 13.51
C LYS A 71 -0.26 -2.88 12.10
N MET A 72 -0.29 -1.55 11.97
CA MET A 72 -0.24 -0.86 10.68
C MET A 72 1.09 -1.13 9.97
N LEU A 73 2.23 -1.04 10.67
CA LEU A 73 3.55 -1.37 10.13
C LEU A 73 3.63 -2.79 9.60
N LYS A 74 3.13 -3.77 10.37
CA LYS A 74 3.10 -5.18 9.93
C LYS A 74 2.28 -5.39 8.67
N SER A 75 1.19 -4.65 8.50
CA SER A 75 0.36 -4.75 7.28
C SER A 75 1.01 -4.09 6.06
N CYS A 76 1.93 -3.14 6.25
CA CYS A 76 2.75 -2.60 5.15
C CYS A 76 3.81 -3.60 4.63
N GLY A 77 3.92 -4.78 5.22
CA GLY A 77 4.90 -5.80 4.85
C GLY A 77 6.32 -5.47 5.28
N GLU A 78 7.25 -6.36 5.01
CA GLU A 78 8.67 -6.24 5.33
C GLU A 78 9.52 -6.19 4.06
N GLY A 79 10.72 -5.61 4.14
CA GLY A 79 11.65 -5.53 3.03
C GLY A 79 11.36 -4.43 2.02
N GLN A 80 12.05 -4.51 0.88
CA GLN A 80 11.81 -3.60 -0.25
C GLN A 80 10.66 -4.13 -1.10
N PRO A 81 9.70 -3.27 -1.49
CA PRO A 81 8.66 -3.66 -2.43
C PRO A 81 9.24 -4.06 -3.79
N GLU A 82 8.55 -4.95 -4.49
CA GLU A 82 8.83 -5.27 -5.89
C GLU A 82 8.63 -4.03 -6.76
N ASP A 83 9.60 -3.71 -7.61
CA ASP A 83 9.57 -2.47 -8.43
C ASP A 83 9.02 -2.67 -9.85
N GLY A 84 8.66 -3.90 -10.20
CA GLY A 84 8.11 -4.24 -11.51
C GLY A 84 9.10 -4.19 -12.66
N MET A 85 10.40 -4.09 -12.42
CA MET A 85 11.42 -4.01 -13.47
C MET A 85 11.42 -5.21 -14.42
N SER A 86 11.03 -6.39 -13.96
CA SER A 86 10.87 -7.59 -14.79
C SER A 86 9.85 -7.40 -15.91
N PHE A 87 8.75 -6.69 -15.65
CA PHE A 87 7.75 -6.36 -16.65
C PHE A 87 8.27 -5.31 -17.64
N LEU A 88 9.03 -4.32 -17.18
CA LEU A 88 9.66 -3.34 -18.07
C LEU A 88 10.61 -4.01 -19.05
N GLU A 89 11.43 -4.96 -18.58
CA GLU A 89 12.34 -5.71 -19.45
C GLU A 89 11.60 -6.62 -20.42
N SER A 90 10.56 -7.32 -19.97
CA SER A 90 9.70 -8.13 -20.83
C SER A 90 9.07 -7.29 -21.93
N GLY A 91 8.49 -6.14 -21.62
CA GLY A 91 7.94 -5.21 -22.61
C GLY A 91 8.97 -4.72 -23.64
N ARG A 92 10.23 -4.52 -23.21
CA ARG A 92 11.33 -4.18 -24.12
C ARG A 92 11.66 -5.34 -25.08
N VAL A 93 11.68 -6.58 -24.59
CA VAL A 93 11.92 -7.77 -25.40
C VAL A 93 10.82 -7.92 -26.46
N PHE A 94 9.55 -7.74 -26.08
CA PHE A 94 8.44 -7.76 -27.05
C PHE A 94 8.58 -6.66 -28.11
N LYS A 95 8.93 -5.44 -27.72
CA LYS A 95 9.18 -4.35 -28.68
C LYS A 95 10.35 -4.65 -29.60
N ALA A 96 11.41 -5.27 -29.10
CA ALA A 96 12.57 -5.67 -29.89
C ALA A 96 12.24 -6.82 -30.89
N ALA A 97 11.21 -7.61 -30.63
CA ALA A 97 10.76 -8.66 -31.54
C ALA A 97 9.94 -8.13 -32.73
N LEU A 98 9.39 -6.90 -32.67
CA LEU A 98 8.53 -6.35 -33.74
C LEU A 98 9.21 -6.31 -35.11
N PRO A 99 10.49 -5.87 -35.27
CA PRO A 99 11.17 -5.89 -36.56
C PRO A 99 11.32 -7.30 -37.12
N LEU A 100 11.43 -8.33 -36.27
CA LEU A 100 11.51 -9.72 -36.70
C LEU A 100 10.16 -10.20 -37.27
N VAL A 101 9.06 -9.82 -36.63
CA VAL A 101 7.70 -10.09 -37.12
C VAL A 101 7.46 -9.35 -38.43
N ASP A 102 7.90 -8.09 -38.53
CA ASP A 102 7.80 -7.32 -39.79
C ASP A 102 8.61 -7.95 -40.93
N GLY A 103 9.80 -8.46 -40.65
CA GLY A 103 10.62 -9.18 -41.63
C GLY A 103 10.07 -10.53 -42.04
N ALA A 104 9.05 -11.06 -41.36
CA ALA A 104 8.40 -12.31 -41.69
C ALA A 104 7.20 -12.15 -42.64
N PHE A 105 6.87 -10.94 -43.10
CA PHE A 105 5.82 -10.73 -44.11
C PHE A 105 6.27 -11.24 -45.47
N PRO A 106 5.32 -11.71 -46.33
CA PRO A 106 5.63 -12.16 -47.65
C PRO A 106 6.38 -11.10 -48.48
N SER A 107 7.42 -11.53 -49.20
CA SER A 107 8.08 -10.66 -50.19
C SER A 107 7.21 -10.43 -51.40
N ASP A 108 7.53 -9.43 -52.20
CA ASP A 108 6.80 -9.08 -53.44
C ASP A 108 6.70 -10.27 -54.42
N GLU A 109 7.70 -11.15 -54.41
CA GLU A 109 7.72 -12.36 -55.25
C GLU A 109 6.65 -13.38 -54.87
N TRP A 110 6.10 -13.32 -53.69
CA TRP A 110 5.11 -14.24 -53.16
C TRP A 110 3.75 -13.59 -52.85
N SER A 111 3.63 -12.30 -53.05
CA SER A 111 2.51 -11.48 -52.54
C SER A 111 1.16 -11.80 -53.20
N ASP A 112 1.14 -12.32 -54.44
CA ASP A 112 -0.07 -12.44 -55.23
C ASP A 112 -0.85 -13.76 -55.07
N SER A 113 -0.58 -14.54 -54.03
CA SER A 113 -1.27 -15.79 -53.77
C SER A 113 -2.24 -15.71 -52.58
N ASP A 114 -3.34 -16.47 -52.60
CA ASP A 114 -4.25 -16.64 -51.48
C ASP A 114 -3.53 -17.13 -50.20
N ALA A 115 -2.45 -17.88 -50.36
CA ALA A 115 -1.61 -18.36 -49.25
C ALA A 115 -0.84 -17.19 -48.62
N ALA A 116 -0.29 -16.29 -49.42
CA ALA A 116 0.39 -15.10 -48.92
C ALA A 116 -0.57 -14.18 -48.16
N GLY A 117 -1.78 -14.00 -48.68
CA GLY A 117 -2.83 -13.22 -48.00
C GLY A 117 -3.19 -13.79 -46.63
N ARG A 118 -3.37 -15.13 -46.52
CA ARG A 118 -3.63 -15.80 -45.22
C ARG A 118 -2.43 -15.70 -44.27
N TYR A 119 -1.22 -15.81 -44.77
CA TYR A 119 -0.01 -15.70 -44.00
C TYR A 119 0.17 -14.27 -43.46
N SER A 120 -0.01 -13.25 -44.29
CA SER A 120 0.01 -11.84 -43.89
C SER A 120 -1.00 -11.56 -42.78
N ALA A 121 -2.25 -12.04 -42.94
CA ALA A 121 -3.27 -11.87 -41.90
C ALA A 121 -2.87 -12.51 -40.54
N LYS A 122 -2.18 -13.66 -40.57
CA LYS A 122 -1.64 -14.27 -39.35
C LYS A 122 -0.49 -13.48 -38.75
N ASN A 123 0.42 -12.94 -39.56
CA ASN A 123 1.51 -12.08 -39.10
C ASN A 123 0.96 -10.79 -38.52
N ASP A 124 -0.06 -10.17 -39.12
CA ASP A 124 -0.72 -8.99 -38.53
C ASP A 124 -1.33 -9.29 -37.17
N GLN A 125 -1.97 -10.46 -37.00
CA GLN A 125 -2.47 -10.90 -35.69
C GLN A 125 -1.33 -11.09 -34.67
N GLN A 126 -0.23 -11.71 -35.09
CA GLN A 126 0.94 -11.89 -34.22
C GLN A 126 1.55 -10.54 -33.84
N LYS A 127 1.73 -9.64 -34.79
CA LYS A 127 2.22 -8.28 -34.56
C LYS A 127 1.34 -7.54 -33.56
N SER A 128 0.03 -7.56 -33.74
CA SER A 128 -0.93 -6.95 -32.82
C SER A 128 -0.81 -7.52 -31.42
N ARG A 129 -0.64 -8.85 -31.27
CA ARG A 129 -0.44 -9.50 -29.96
C ARG A 129 0.85 -9.07 -29.29
N VAL A 130 1.95 -9.02 -30.03
CA VAL A 130 3.26 -8.57 -29.50
C VAL A 130 3.18 -7.12 -29.01
N VAL A 131 2.52 -6.24 -29.77
CA VAL A 131 2.30 -4.85 -29.37
C VAL A 131 1.46 -4.78 -28.10
N THR A 132 0.36 -5.56 -28.05
CA THR A 132 -0.51 -5.59 -26.86
C THR A 132 0.23 -6.11 -25.62
N LEU A 133 1.03 -7.18 -25.76
CA LEU A 133 1.84 -7.72 -24.65
C LEU A 133 2.83 -6.68 -24.13
N ALA A 134 3.52 -5.99 -25.04
CA ALA A 134 4.46 -4.94 -24.66
C ALA A 134 3.77 -3.76 -23.92
N ASP A 135 2.53 -3.44 -24.30
CA ASP A 135 1.73 -2.41 -23.62
C ASP A 135 1.27 -2.87 -22.23
N LEU A 136 0.76 -4.09 -22.14
CA LEU A 136 0.32 -4.68 -20.86
C LEU A 136 1.47 -4.76 -19.85
N ASP A 137 2.64 -5.23 -20.29
CA ASP A 137 3.85 -5.26 -19.46
C ASP A 137 4.26 -3.86 -18.99
N SER A 138 4.20 -2.87 -19.90
CA SER A 138 4.51 -1.48 -19.54
C SER A 138 3.53 -0.91 -18.50
N ARG A 139 2.25 -1.24 -18.62
CA ARG A 139 1.20 -0.86 -17.66
C ARG A 139 1.42 -1.53 -16.30
N LEU A 140 1.74 -2.85 -16.27
CA LEU A 140 2.07 -3.56 -15.04
C LEU A 140 3.28 -2.95 -14.34
N HIS A 141 4.35 -2.68 -15.08
CA HIS A 141 5.51 -1.99 -14.52
C HIS A 141 5.11 -0.67 -13.85
N THR A 142 4.30 0.14 -14.53
CA THR A 142 3.86 1.44 -13.99
C THR A 142 3.06 1.27 -12.69
N LEU A 143 2.13 0.31 -12.64
CA LEU A 143 1.28 0.06 -11.47
C LEU A 143 2.09 -0.48 -10.28
N ILE A 144 2.94 -1.47 -10.52
CA ILE A 144 3.77 -2.07 -9.46
C ILE A 144 4.80 -1.05 -8.94
N SER A 145 5.39 -0.23 -9.82
CA SER A 145 6.28 0.85 -9.41
C SER A 145 5.57 1.92 -8.59
N ALA A 146 4.30 2.22 -8.89
CA ALA A 146 3.51 3.15 -8.10
C ALA A 146 3.30 2.62 -6.68
N GLU A 147 2.91 1.33 -6.52
CA GLU A 147 2.78 0.67 -5.22
C GLU A 147 4.11 0.64 -4.45
N ALA A 148 5.20 0.30 -5.14
CA ALA A 148 6.55 0.28 -4.55
C ALA A 148 6.98 1.64 -4.01
N ASN A 149 6.54 2.74 -4.63
CA ASN A 149 6.84 4.09 -4.18
C ASN A 149 5.90 4.58 -3.07
N LEU A 150 4.69 4.04 -2.96
CA LEU A 150 3.69 4.40 -1.97
C LEU A 150 4.07 3.92 -0.56
N LEU A 151 4.57 2.70 -0.43
CA LEU A 151 4.82 2.03 0.85
C LEU A 151 5.95 2.65 1.71
N PRO A 152 7.15 2.97 1.17
CA PRO A 152 8.29 3.40 1.99
C PRO A 152 8.07 4.69 2.78
N PRO A 153 7.43 5.76 2.25
CA PRO A 153 7.19 6.98 3.02
C PRO A 153 6.22 6.73 4.18
N VAL A 154 5.13 5.99 3.97
CA VAL A 154 4.16 5.67 5.02
C VAL A 154 4.78 4.79 6.10
N ARG A 155 5.54 3.76 5.71
CA ARG A 155 6.27 2.91 6.65
C ARG A 155 7.22 3.73 7.53
N ARG A 156 8.00 4.64 6.94
CA ARG A 156 8.91 5.53 7.68
C ARG A 156 8.16 6.47 8.62
N SER A 157 7.02 7.00 8.19
CA SER A 157 6.17 7.85 9.03
C SER A 157 5.65 7.07 10.23
N LEU A 158 5.11 5.87 10.03
CA LEU A 158 4.64 4.99 11.10
C LEU A 158 5.76 4.57 12.06
N GLU A 159 6.97 4.29 11.56
CA GLU A 159 8.15 4.01 12.38
C GLU A 159 8.51 5.20 13.27
N ASN A 160 8.47 6.42 12.72
CA ASN A 160 8.71 7.66 13.47
C ASN A 160 7.64 7.87 14.54
N HIS A 161 6.37 7.63 14.24
CA HIS A 161 5.28 7.71 15.20
C HIS A 161 5.44 6.69 16.32
N HIS A 162 5.77 5.44 16.00
CA HIS A 162 6.04 4.40 16.98
C HIS A 162 7.19 4.78 17.91
N LYS A 163 8.29 5.26 17.34
CA LYS A 163 9.46 5.73 18.10
C LYS A 163 9.12 6.92 18.99
N SER A 164 8.38 7.90 18.47
CA SER A 164 7.98 9.08 19.24
C SER A 164 7.14 8.71 20.46
N LEU A 165 6.24 7.73 20.34
CA LEU A 165 5.49 7.20 21.48
C LEU A 165 6.40 6.48 22.49
N ALA A 166 7.39 5.73 22.03
CA ALA A 166 8.35 5.06 22.92
C ALA A 166 9.19 6.07 23.69
N ASP A 167 9.77 7.05 23.00
CA ASP A 167 10.59 8.11 23.60
C ASP A 167 9.77 8.95 24.60
N PHE A 168 8.51 9.21 24.27
CA PHE A 168 7.60 9.93 25.17
C PHE A 168 7.28 9.13 26.44
N GLY A 169 7.09 7.82 26.34
CA GLY A 169 6.89 6.95 27.50
C GLY A 169 8.08 6.94 28.45
N GLU A 170 9.30 6.95 27.91
CA GLU A 170 10.52 7.07 28.70
C GLU A 170 10.58 8.39 29.49
N PHE A 171 10.06 9.48 28.92
CA PHE A 171 9.96 10.77 29.60
C PHE A 171 8.86 10.78 30.67
N THR A 172 7.67 10.30 30.35
CA THR A 172 6.50 10.41 31.23
C THR A 172 6.56 9.52 32.46
N LYS A 173 7.32 8.42 32.42
CA LYS A 173 7.48 7.52 33.59
C LYS A 173 7.98 8.24 34.86
N TYR A 174 8.74 9.32 34.71
CA TYR A 174 9.23 10.09 35.85
C TYR A 174 8.10 10.80 36.62
N PHE A 175 7.01 11.16 35.96
CA PHE A 175 5.85 11.79 36.65
C PHE A 175 5.16 10.82 37.59
N GLY A 176 5.17 9.52 37.30
CA GLY A 176 4.61 8.49 38.17
C GLY A 176 5.22 8.47 39.59
N ALA A 177 6.44 9.00 39.77
CA ALA A 177 7.11 9.08 41.05
C ALA A 177 6.53 10.17 41.99
N PHE A 178 5.75 11.13 41.45
CA PHE A 178 5.18 12.23 42.23
C PHE A 178 3.80 11.92 42.82
N GLY A 179 3.50 10.64 43.07
CA GLY A 179 2.26 10.19 43.69
C GLY A 179 1.02 10.29 42.78
N ARG A 180 -0.15 10.51 43.39
CA ARG A 180 -1.43 10.51 42.65
C ARG A 180 -1.53 11.62 41.60
N GLN A 181 -1.05 12.82 41.93
CA GLN A 181 -1.08 13.96 41.00
C GLN A 181 -0.14 13.76 39.82
N GLY A 182 1.06 13.25 40.09
CA GLY A 182 2.01 12.93 39.02
C GLY A 182 1.49 11.84 38.09
N LYS A 183 0.83 10.81 38.62
CA LYS A 183 0.19 9.75 37.83
C LYS A 183 -0.96 10.27 36.96
N ALA A 184 -1.78 11.19 37.47
CA ALA A 184 -2.85 11.81 36.72
C ALA A 184 -2.30 12.68 35.57
N ALA A 185 -1.25 13.46 35.83
CA ALA A 185 -0.56 14.27 34.83
C ALA A 185 0.09 13.37 33.74
N GLN A 186 0.76 12.29 34.15
CA GLN A 186 1.34 11.31 33.26
C GLN A 186 0.27 10.71 32.32
N TYR A 187 -0.83 10.24 32.88
CA TYR A 187 -1.96 9.66 32.13
C TYR A 187 -2.50 10.66 31.09
N LEU A 188 -2.76 11.91 31.52
CA LEU A 188 -3.28 12.93 30.62
C LEU A 188 -2.32 13.20 29.45
N MET A 189 -1.03 13.37 29.73
CA MET A 189 -0.03 13.64 28.70
C MET A 189 0.11 12.47 27.71
N GLU A 190 0.14 11.24 28.22
CA GLU A 190 0.19 10.03 27.38
C GLU A 190 -1.05 9.88 26.53
N THR A 191 -2.23 10.18 27.06
CA THR A 191 -3.49 10.14 26.32
C THR A 191 -3.49 11.17 25.19
N ILE A 192 -3.07 12.41 25.45
CA ILE A 192 -2.97 13.46 24.41
C ILE A 192 -1.98 13.05 23.33
N MET A 193 -0.81 12.55 23.72
CA MET A 193 0.24 12.16 22.78
C MET A 193 -0.21 10.99 21.90
N VAL A 194 -0.80 9.95 22.47
CA VAL A 194 -1.32 8.80 21.71
C VAL A 194 -2.43 9.24 20.77
N SER A 195 -3.39 10.03 21.26
CA SER A 195 -4.52 10.48 20.44
C SER A 195 -4.05 11.35 19.26
N SER A 196 -3.15 12.30 19.50
CA SER A 196 -2.62 13.15 18.44
C SER A 196 -1.78 12.36 17.43
N THR A 197 -0.98 11.41 17.90
CA THR A 197 -0.18 10.54 17.03
C THR A 197 -1.07 9.65 16.16
N LEU A 198 -2.10 9.03 16.74
CA LEU A 198 -3.02 8.19 15.98
C LEU A 198 -3.90 9.01 15.03
N ALA A 199 -4.27 10.25 15.39
CA ALA A 199 -5.01 11.16 14.51
C ALA A 199 -4.21 11.54 13.24
N LEU A 200 -2.89 11.45 13.28
CA LEU A 200 -2.03 11.63 12.10
C LEU A 200 -1.78 10.31 11.37
N ALA A 201 -1.47 9.26 12.11
CA ALA A 201 -1.06 7.97 11.55
C ALA A 201 -2.20 7.21 10.85
N ILE A 202 -3.42 7.26 11.39
CA ILE A 202 -4.55 6.50 10.83
C ILE A 202 -4.95 7.00 9.46
N PRO A 203 -5.21 8.31 9.22
CA PRO A 203 -5.57 8.79 7.89
C PRO A 203 -4.47 8.58 6.84
N GLU A 204 -3.20 8.71 7.24
CA GLU A 204 -2.06 8.44 6.35
C GLU A 204 -2.03 6.97 5.93
N TYR A 205 -2.25 6.06 6.88
CA TYR A 205 -2.30 4.62 6.63
C TYR A 205 -3.52 4.22 5.79
N GLU A 206 -4.71 4.75 6.09
CA GLU A 206 -5.94 4.49 5.34
C GLU A 206 -5.84 5.02 3.90
N GLY A 207 -5.31 6.23 3.71
CA GLY A 207 -5.06 6.78 2.38
C GLY A 207 -4.11 5.91 1.54
N MET A 208 -3.06 5.36 2.16
CA MET A 208 -2.18 4.38 1.49
C MET A 208 -2.95 3.10 1.12
N GLN A 209 -3.82 2.58 2.00
CA GLN A 209 -4.60 1.38 1.70
C GLN A 209 -5.56 1.61 0.54
N ASP A 210 -6.27 2.73 0.52
CA ASP A 210 -7.19 3.09 -0.56
C ASP A 210 -6.47 3.17 -1.92
N GLU A 211 -5.27 3.76 -1.94
CA GLU A 211 -4.46 3.84 -3.15
C GLU A 211 -3.91 2.47 -3.57
N ALA A 212 -3.46 1.64 -2.62
CA ALA A 212 -3.02 0.26 -2.89
C ALA A 212 -4.17 -0.61 -3.42
N ASP A 213 -5.38 -0.47 -2.89
CA ASP A 213 -6.57 -1.18 -3.38
C ASP A 213 -6.94 -0.74 -4.82
N ALA A 214 -6.81 0.55 -5.13
CA ALA A 214 -7.02 1.06 -6.49
C ALA A 214 -5.98 0.48 -7.47
N ILE A 215 -4.72 0.42 -7.07
CA ILE A 215 -3.64 -0.21 -7.86
C ILE A 215 -3.93 -1.70 -8.06
N ALA A 216 -4.30 -2.42 -6.99
CA ALA A 216 -4.63 -3.84 -7.08
C ALA A 216 -5.78 -4.13 -8.06
N GLN A 217 -6.82 -3.29 -8.07
CA GLN A 217 -7.91 -3.38 -9.04
C GLN A 217 -7.42 -3.12 -10.47
N ALA A 218 -6.54 -2.14 -10.68
CA ALA A 218 -5.97 -1.88 -12.00
C ALA A 218 -5.08 -3.03 -12.48
N VAL A 219 -4.28 -3.64 -11.60
CA VAL A 219 -3.49 -4.84 -11.89
C VAL A 219 -4.40 -6.02 -12.29
N ALA A 220 -5.52 -6.21 -11.57
CA ALA A 220 -6.49 -7.26 -11.92
C ALA A 220 -7.10 -7.04 -13.32
N GLN A 221 -7.42 -5.80 -13.68
CA GLN A 221 -7.91 -5.46 -15.03
C GLN A 221 -6.88 -5.80 -16.13
N VAL A 222 -5.60 -5.47 -15.91
CA VAL A 222 -4.52 -5.87 -16.81
C VAL A 222 -4.42 -7.39 -16.89
N GLY A 223 -4.55 -8.11 -15.79
CA GLY A 223 -4.59 -9.57 -15.76
C GLY A 223 -5.72 -10.15 -16.60
N ASP A 224 -6.91 -9.54 -16.60
CA ASP A 224 -8.02 -9.95 -17.44
C ASP A 224 -7.79 -9.66 -18.94
N GLU A 225 -7.02 -8.60 -19.24
CA GLU A 225 -6.61 -8.34 -20.64
C GLU A 225 -5.61 -9.40 -21.13
N TYR A 226 -4.66 -9.85 -20.28
CA TYR A 226 -3.79 -10.99 -20.62
C TYR A 226 -4.58 -12.28 -20.87
N LYS A 227 -5.57 -12.60 -20.04
CA LYS A 227 -6.44 -13.78 -20.25
C LYS A 227 -7.16 -13.69 -21.58
N ARG A 228 -7.79 -12.55 -21.91
CA ARG A 228 -8.46 -12.35 -23.20
C ARG A 228 -7.50 -12.50 -24.38
N LEU A 229 -6.27 -12.02 -24.24
CA LEU A 229 -5.26 -12.19 -25.26
C LEU A 229 -4.85 -13.65 -25.42
N ALA A 230 -4.72 -14.40 -24.33
CA ALA A 230 -4.42 -15.83 -24.32
C ALA A 230 -5.56 -16.67 -24.92
N ASP A 231 -6.81 -16.38 -24.57
CA ASP A 231 -8.00 -17.07 -25.08
C ASP A 231 -8.17 -16.85 -26.59
N GLY A 232 -7.74 -15.71 -27.11
CA GLY A 232 -7.68 -15.44 -28.56
C GLY A 232 -6.58 -16.19 -29.30
N VAL A 233 -5.67 -16.86 -28.59
CA VAL A 233 -4.70 -17.79 -29.11
C VAL A 233 -5.37 -19.19 -29.16
N THR A 234 -6.20 -19.46 -30.10
CA THR A 234 -6.45 -20.87 -30.48
C THR A 234 -5.11 -21.43 -30.92
N ILE A 235 -4.43 -22.13 -30.05
CA ILE A 235 -3.47 -23.14 -30.44
C ILE A 235 -4.38 -24.17 -31.15
N SER A 236 -4.56 -23.97 -32.45
CA SER A 236 -5.19 -25.03 -33.25
C SER A 236 -4.28 -26.23 -33.05
N ASP A 237 -4.83 -27.36 -32.63
CA ASP A 237 -4.16 -28.66 -32.64
C ASP A 237 -3.71 -29.07 -34.06
N SER A 238 -3.93 -28.22 -35.04
CA SER A 238 -3.48 -28.29 -36.43
C SER A 238 -1.99 -27.97 -36.60
N ALA A 239 -1.15 -28.01 -35.55
CA ALA A 239 0.29 -28.25 -35.78
C ALA A 239 0.53 -29.52 -36.61
N ASN A 240 -0.47 -30.41 -36.68
CA ASN A 240 -0.47 -31.59 -37.54
C ASN A 240 -1.09 -31.34 -38.94
N ASP A 241 -1.68 -30.21 -39.22
CA ASP A 241 -2.35 -29.89 -40.49
C ASP A 241 -1.45 -29.10 -41.47
N PHE A 242 -0.19 -28.89 -41.12
CA PHE A 242 0.78 -28.40 -42.07
C PHE A 242 1.30 -29.57 -42.90
N ASP A 243 0.56 -29.91 -44.00
CA ASP A 243 1.09 -30.74 -45.06
C ASP A 243 2.02 -29.85 -45.92
N PRO A 244 3.35 -29.98 -45.82
CA PRO A 244 4.26 -29.13 -46.57
C PRO A 244 4.00 -29.36 -48.09
N PRO A 245 4.01 -28.30 -48.90
CA PRO A 245 3.79 -28.45 -50.34
C PRO A 245 4.77 -29.49 -50.93
N LYS A 246 4.23 -30.52 -51.55
CA LYS A 246 5.05 -31.57 -52.17
C LYS A 246 5.99 -30.93 -53.17
N PRO A 247 7.30 -31.22 -53.13
CA PRO A 247 8.23 -30.66 -54.09
C PRO A 247 7.79 -31.02 -55.53
N PRO A 248 7.96 -30.11 -56.50
CA PRO A 248 7.58 -30.34 -57.87
C PRO A 248 8.27 -31.62 -58.38
N ARG A 249 7.49 -32.58 -58.94
CA ARG A 249 8.03 -33.78 -59.52
C ARG A 249 9.01 -33.39 -60.63
N ALA A 250 10.27 -33.81 -60.49
CA ALA A 250 11.27 -33.68 -61.54
C ALA A 250 10.70 -34.27 -62.83
N ARG A 251 10.54 -33.43 -63.82
CA ARG A 251 10.21 -33.94 -65.20
C ARG A 251 11.42 -34.76 -65.64
N ARG A 252 11.19 -36.05 -65.91
CA ARG A 252 12.14 -36.92 -66.61
C ARG A 252 12.13 -36.62 -68.09
#